data_fd677933da2ea9d9619f6ae8e7cb638c
#
_entry.id   fd677933da2ea9d9619f6ae8e7cb638c
#
_cell.length_a   1.000
_cell.length_b   1.000
_cell.length_c   1.000
_cell.angle_alpha   90.00
_cell.angle_beta   90.00
_cell.angle_gamma   90.00
#
_symmetry.space_group_name_H-M   'P 1'
#
loop_
_entity.id
_entity.type
_entity.pdbx_description
1 polymer ?
#
loop_
_entity_poly.entity_id
_entity_poly.type
_entity_poly.pdbx_seq_one_letter_code
_entity_poly.pdbx_strand_id
1 'polypeptide(L)'
;MKILLINGSPKGKRSNSLKLAYSFIEGFKNGCTDDEESISIDELHVASMNIAACKGCFACWQKTPGICCIKDDMQTVIEKLIDADLILWSFPLYYFNVPGILKNLIDRQLPMSLPFMSSKQDGYGSGSHDSRYDMDGKKHVLISTCGFYSADGNYDSVLRMFDHFLGKGNYTTIFCGQGELFRVKELSARTDEYLSTVKCAGSEYAMTGTISEKTDTILHTLLYPRDVFEKMADASWGISKTTGEKEPDDLVFTRQMASLYNKDSYDGKERVLEIHFTDLRHTYQIQLSKTGSEVFTDGRL
;
A
#
# COMPACT_ATOMS: atom_id res chain seq x y z
N MET A 1 -10.65 20.56 11.07
CA MET A 1 -10.29 19.93 9.78
C MET A 1 -10.84 18.50 9.75
N LYS A 2 -11.41 18.09 8.60
CA LYS A 2 -12.01 16.76 8.44
C LYS A 2 -11.12 15.90 7.54
N ILE A 3 -10.64 14.78 8.08
CA ILE A 3 -9.85 13.78 7.34
C ILE A 3 -10.75 12.60 6.99
N LEU A 4 -10.76 12.20 5.74
CA LEU A 4 -11.41 10.99 5.28
C LEU A 4 -10.36 9.93 4.92
N LEU A 5 -10.31 8.83 5.66
CA LEU A 5 -9.48 7.68 5.35
C LEU A 5 -10.31 6.63 4.61
N ILE A 6 -9.97 6.37 3.34
CA ILE A 6 -10.57 5.32 2.52
C ILE A 6 -9.63 4.12 2.47
N ASN A 7 -9.97 3.07 3.20
CA ASN A 7 -9.25 1.80 3.14
C ASN A 7 -9.85 0.89 2.05
N GLY A 8 -9.21 0.88 0.88
CA GLY A 8 -9.59 0.08 -0.28
C GLY A 8 -9.03 -1.35 -0.28
N SER A 9 -8.43 -1.80 0.82
CA SER A 9 -7.88 -3.15 0.91
C SER A 9 -8.96 -4.20 1.15
N PRO A 10 -9.00 -5.31 0.37
CA PRO A 10 -9.86 -6.45 0.67
C PRO A 10 -9.58 -7.11 2.04
N LYS A 11 -8.38 -6.91 2.60
CA LYS A 11 -8.01 -7.41 3.94
C LYS A 11 -8.63 -6.57 5.08
N GLY A 12 -9.35 -5.48 4.77
CA GLY A 12 -9.98 -4.59 5.74
C GLY A 12 -8.97 -4.05 6.76
N LYS A 13 -9.27 -4.14 8.05
CA LYS A 13 -8.39 -3.65 9.14
C LYS A 13 -7.03 -4.36 9.23
N ARG A 14 -6.84 -5.49 8.56
CA ARG A 14 -5.56 -6.23 8.53
C ARG A 14 -4.64 -5.80 7.38
N SER A 15 -4.95 -4.70 6.70
CA SER A 15 -4.17 -4.18 5.58
C SER A 15 -2.83 -3.61 6.04
N ASN A 16 -1.76 -3.91 5.29
CA ASN A 16 -0.44 -3.32 5.53
C ASN A 16 -0.41 -1.84 5.13
N SER A 17 -1.03 -1.47 4.01
CA SER A 17 -1.15 -0.06 3.61
C SER A 17 -1.93 0.78 4.64
N LEU A 18 -2.86 0.18 5.36
CA LEU A 18 -3.58 0.86 6.44
C LEU A 18 -2.67 1.19 7.63
N LYS A 19 -1.66 0.36 7.94
CA LYS A 19 -0.66 0.67 8.97
C LYS A 19 0.11 1.95 8.62
N LEU A 20 0.51 2.08 7.35
CA LEU A 20 1.17 3.29 6.86
C LEU A 20 0.24 4.52 6.98
N ALA A 21 -1.03 4.35 6.60
CA ALA A 21 -2.01 5.43 6.69
C ALA A 21 -2.23 5.91 8.14
N TYR A 22 -2.28 5.00 9.10
CA TYR A 22 -2.38 5.37 10.51
C TYR A 22 -1.12 6.08 11.02
N SER A 23 0.08 5.62 10.62
CA SER A 23 1.33 6.32 10.96
C SER A 23 1.37 7.73 10.37
N PHE A 24 0.92 7.90 9.12
CA PHE A 24 0.80 9.21 8.50
C PHE A 24 -0.17 10.13 9.28
N ILE A 25 -1.36 9.62 9.63
CA ILE A 25 -2.37 10.39 10.38
C ILE A 25 -1.84 10.78 11.77
N GLU A 26 -1.15 9.87 12.44
CA GLU A 26 -0.53 10.16 13.73
C GLU A 26 0.50 11.29 13.61
N GLY A 27 1.36 11.22 12.59
CA GLY A 27 2.31 12.29 12.30
C GLY A 27 1.62 13.60 11.93
N PHE A 28 0.57 13.53 11.12
CA PHE A 28 -0.21 14.68 10.71
C PHE A 28 -0.81 15.42 11.92
N LYS A 29 -1.41 14.69 12.87
CA LYS A 29 -1.90 15.28 14.12
C LYS A 29 -0.79 15.97 14.91
N ASN A 30 0.38 15.34 15.02
CA ASN A 30 1.52 15.91 15.74
C ASN A 30 2.10 17.16 15.07
N GLY A 31 1.94 17.32 13.76
CA GLY A 31 2.41 18.47 12.99
C GLY A 31 1.40 19.62 12.92
N CYS A 32 0.15 19.41 13.29
CA CYS A 32 -0.83 20.47 13.35
C CYS A 32 -0.56 21.38 14.55
N THR A 33 -0.58 22.68 14.31
CA THR A 33 -0.44 23.72 15.36
C THR A 33 -1.78 24.05 16.02
N ASP A 34 -2.90 23.64 15.38
CA ASP A 34 -4.24 23.82 15.94
C ASP A 34 -4.52 22.73 16.99
N ASP A 35 -5.41 23.02 17.94
CA ASP A 35 -5.81 22.05 18.97
C ASP A 35 -6.16 20.71 18.33
N GLU A 36 -5.56 19.62 18.80
CA GLU A 36 -5.83 18.24 18.31
C GLU A 36 -7.32 17.91 18.31
N GLU A 37 -8.11 18.52 19.19
CA GLU A 37 -9.58 18.38 19.26
C GLU A 37 -10.29 18.92 18.02
N SER A 38 -9.64 19.74 17.18
CA SER A 38 -10.22 20.28 15.95
C SER A 38 -10.16 19.33 14.75
N ILE A 39 -9.43 18.19 14.85
CA ILE A 39 -9.27 17.23 13.76
C ILE A 39 -10.23 16.06 13.95
N SER A 40 -11.20 15.93 13.04
CA SER A 40 -12.07 14.76 12.97
C SER A 40 -11.60 13.79 11.88
N ILE A 41 -11.72 12.48 12.15
CA ILE A 41 -11.33 11.42 11.20
C ILE A 41 -12.53 10.53 10.95
N ASP A 42 -12.93 10.45 9.70
CA ASP A 42 -13.87 9.47 9.20
C ASP A 42 -13.13 8.33 8.50
N GLU A 43 -13.50 7.09 8.79
CA GLU A 43 -12.91 5.90 8.15
C GLU A 43 -13.95 5.14 7.34
N LEU A 44 -13.62 4.85 6.08
CA LEU A 44 -14.39 3.98 5.20
C LEU A 44 -13.58 2.71 4.90
N HIS A 45 -14.04 1.58 5.43
CA HIS A 45 -13.47 0.27 5.10
C HIS A 45 -14.27 -0.35 3.95
N VAL A 46 -13.82 -0.14 2.72
CA VAL A 46 -14.56 -0.53 1.50
C VAL A 46 -14.90 -2.02 1.48
N ALA A 47 -14.06 -2.88 2.06
CA ALA A 47 -14.31 -4.33 2.17
C ALA A 47 -15.55 -4.70 3.00
N SER A 48 -16.02 -3.80 3.88
CA SER A 48 -17.22 -4.01 4.71
C SER A 48 -18.44 -3.25 4.20
N MET A 49 -18.29 -2.53 3.08
CA MET A 49 -19.35 -1.73 2.49
C MET A 49 -20.03 -2.46 1.33
N ASN A 50 -21.30 -2.17 1.13
CA ASN A 50 -22.04 -2.64 -0.02
C ASN A 50 -21.97 -1.58 -1.13
N ILE A 51 -21.01 -1.71 -2.05
CA ILE A 51 -20.81 -0.81 -3.19
C ILE A 51 -20.81 -1.65 -4.47
N ALA A 52 -21.93 -1.66 -5.17
CA ALA A 52 -22.07 -2.36 -6.44
C ALA A 52 -21.28 -1.65 -7.56
N ALA A 53 -20.88 -2.40 -8.59
CA ALA A 53 -20.24 -1.84 -9.78
C ALA A 53 -21.15 -0.83 -10.49
N CYS A 54 -20.55 0.18 -11.11
CA CYS A 54 -21.29 1.13 -11.95
C CYS A 54 -21.88 0.43 -13.18
N LYS A 55 -23.17 0.66 -13.46
CA LYS A 55 -23.87 0.07 -14.62
C LYS A 55 -23.73 0.91 -15.90
N GLY A 56 -23.09 2.08 -15.86
CA GLY A 56 -22.99 2.98 -17.01
C GLY A 56 -24.35 3.51 -17.51
N CYS A 57 -25.37 3.56 -16.66
CA CYS A 57 -26.74 3.91 -17.07
C CYS A 57 -27.00 5.42 -17.16
N PHE A 58 -26.08 6.26 -16.70
CA PHE A 58 -26.12 7.72 -16.67
C PHE A 58 -27.39 8.32 -16.03
N ALA A 59 -28.14 7.57 -15.24
CA ALA A 59 -29.31 8.07 -14.52
C ALA A 59 -28.95 9.24 -13.58
N CYS A 60 -27.75 9.19 -12.99
CA CYS A 60 -27.20 10.24 -12.13
C CYS A 60 -26.88 11.56 -12.84
N TRP A 61 -26.98 11.60 -14.17
CA TRP A 61 -26.87 12.82 -14.97
C TRP A 61 -28.20 13.27 -15.54
N GLN A 62 -29.07 12.30 -15.91
CA GLN A 62 -30.31 12.59 -16.66
C GLN A 62 -31.57 12.60 -15.80
N LYS A 63 -31.72 11.58 -14.89
CA LYS A 63 -32.98 11.36 -14.15
C LYS A 63 -32.90 11.90 -12.72
N THR A 64 -31.78 11.67 -12.06
CA THR A 64 -31.54 12.05 -10.66
C THR A 64 -30.18 12.75 -10.54
N PRO A 65 -30.03 13.98 -11.08
CA PRO A 65 -28.74 14.67 -11.12
C PRO A 65 -28.06 14.71 -9.76
N GLY A 66 -26.82 14.17 -9.69
CA GLY A 66 -26.03 14.10 -8.45
C GLY A 66 -26.32 12.89 -7.56
N ILE A 67 -27.33 12.06 -7.89
CA ILE A 67 -27.72 10.89 -7.08
C ILE A 67 -27.69 9.63 -7.94
N CYS A 68 -26.98 8.59 -7.47
CA CYS A 68 -26.97 7.30 -8.14
C CYS A 68 -28.31 6.57 -7.96
N CYS A 69 -28.80 5.92 -9.02
CA CYS A 69 -30.02 5.12 -8.96
C CYS A 69 -29.85 3.78 -8.22
N ILE A 70 -28.61 3.33 -7.98
CA ILE A 70 -28.32 2.14 -7.19
C ILE A 70 -28.36 2.54 -5.71
N LYS A 71 -29.22 1.90 -4.94
CA LYS A 71 -29.37 2.15 -3.51
C LYS A 71 -28.41 1.24 -2.74
N ASP A 72 -27.28 1.79 -2.38
CA ASP A 72 -26.23 1.13 -1.60
C ASP A 72 -25.44 2.20 -0.83
N ASP A 73 -24.30 1.84 -0.26
CA ASP A 73 -23.53 2.74 0.62
C ASP A 73 -22.83 3.90 -0.12
N MET A 74 -22.91 3.95 -1.45
CA MET A 74 -22.18 4.95 -2.26
C MET A 74 -22.62 6.39 -1.98
N GLN A 75 -23.89 6.60 -1.62
CA GLN A 75 -24.37 7.96 -1.28
C GLN A 75 -23.63 8.51 -0.05
N THR A 76 -23.45 7.68 0.98
CA THR A 76 -22.67 8.04 2.19
C THR A 76 -21.20 8.33 1.85
N VAL A 77 -20.62 7.57 0.91
CA VAL A 77 -19.24 7.83 0.44
C VAL A 77 -19.15 9.21 -0.21
N ILE A 78 -20.08 9.53 -1.10
CA ILE A 78 -20.11 10.84 -1.80
C ILE A 78 -20.22 11.99 -0.80
N GLU A 79 -21.13 11.88 0.18
CA GLU A 79 -21.29 12.89 1.23
C GLU A 79 -20.00 13.12 2.02
N LYS A 80 -19.31 12.05 2.40
CA LYS A 80 -18.02 12.13 3.11
C LYS A 80 -16.89 12.69 2.24
N LEU A 81 -16.86 12.37 0.94
CA LEU A 81 -15.89 12.95 -0.01
C LEU A 81 -16.08 14.47 -0.16
N ILE A 82 -17.36 14.92 -0.19
CA ILE A 82 -17.69 16.36 -0.29
C ILE A 82 -17.33 17.09 1.01
N ASP A 83 -17.51 16.45 2.16
CA ASP A 83 -17.32 17.07 3.48
C ASP A 83 -15.85 17.09 3.94
N ALA A 84 -14.99 16.23 3.39
CA ALA A 84 -13.60 16.12 3.80
C ALA A 84 -12.71 17.24 3.26
N ASP A 85 -11.73 17.67 4.06
CA ASP A 85 -10.67 18.60 3.67
C ASP A 85 -9.43 17.86 3.14
N LEU A 86 -9.12 16.70 3.76
CA LEU A 86 -8.02 15.82 3.40
C LEU A 86 -8.53 14.39 3.17
N ILE A 87 -8.24 13.81 2.01
CA ILE A 87 -8.66 12.47 1.64
C ILE A 87 -7.43 11.57 1.51
N LEU A 88 -7.34 10.55 2.36
CA LEU A 88 -6.30 9.54 2.34
C LEU A 88 -6.82 8.27 1.64
N TRP A 89 -6.19 7.90 0.54
CA TRP A 89 -6.48 6.69 -0.21
C TRP A 89 -5.48 5.61 0.20
N SER A 90 -5.89 4.67 1.04
CA SER A 90 -5.05 3.56 1.50
C SER A 90 -5.43 2.26 0.81
N PHE A 91 -4.51 1.65 0.05
CA PHE A 91 -4.79 0.43 -0.70
C PHE A 91 -3.53 -0.39 -1.00
N PRO A 92 -3.62 -1.72 -1.15
CA PRO A 92 -2.54 -2.51 -1.74
C PRO A 92 -2.56 -2.39 -3.26
N LEU A 93 -1.39 -2.50 -3.89
CA LEU A 93 -1.31 -2.63 -5.35
C LEU A 93 -1.79 -4.03 -5.76
N TYR A 94 -2.84 -4.13 -6.56
CA TYR A 94 -3.37 -5.37 -7.11
C TYR A 94 -3.33 -5.32 -8.64
N TYR A 95 -2.54 -6.23 -9.22
CA TYR A 95 -2.36 -6.31 -10.67
C TYR A 95 -2.06 -4.95 -11.32
N PHE A 96 -1.07 -4.25 -10.72
CA PHE A 96 -0.59 -2.91 -11.12
C PHE A 96 -1.62 -1.78 -11.02
N ASN A 97 -2.72 -1.96 -10.27
CA ASN A 97 -3.74 -0.93 -10.07
C ASN A 97 -4.36 -1.04 -8.67
N VAL A 98 -5.39 -0.24 -8.40
CA VAL A 98 -6.18 -0.35 -7.17
C VAL A 98 -6.99 -1.65 -7.14
N PRO A 99 -7.31 -2.21 -5.97
CA PRO A 99 -8.21 -3.37 -5.85
C PRO A 99 -9.57 -3.10 -6.48
N GLY A 100 -10.20 -4.14 -7.03
CA GLY A 100 -11.50 -4.04 -7.71
C GLY A 100 -12.60 -3.39 -6.85
N ILE A 101 -12.63 -3.67 -5.56
CA ILE A 101 -13.59 -3.03 -4.63
C ILE A 101 -13.40 -1.51 -4.54
N LEU A 102 -12.14 -1.05 -4.53
CA LEU A 102 -11.84 0.39 -4.55
C LEU A 102 -12.15 1.00 -5.92
N LYS A 103 -11.90 0.26 -7.00
CA LYS A 103 -12.26 0.69 -8.35
C LYS A 103 -13.77 0.89 -8.51
N ASN A 104 -14.58 -0.01 -7.92
CA ASN A 104 -16.04 0.19 -7.89
C ASN A 104 -16.44 1.51 -7.23
N LEU A 105 -15.82 1.84 -6.08
CA LEU A 105 -16.06 3.12 -5.40
C LEU A 105 -15.66 4.30 -6.30
N ILE A 106 -14.50 4.23 -6.95
CA ILE A 106 -14.03 5.30 -7.85
C ILE A 106 -15.00 5.47 -9.03
N ASP A 107 -15.39 4.40 -9.72
CA ASP A 107 -16.32 4.46 -10.86
C ASP A 107 -17.70 4.99 -10.47
N ARG A 108 -18.09 4.77 -9.21
CA ARG A 108 -19.39 5.22 -8.69
C ARG A 108 -19.39 6.68 -8.24
N GLN A 109 -18.31 7.43 -8.41
CA GLN A 109 -18.26 8.88 -8.20
C GLN A 109 -18.82 9.69 -9.37
N LEU A 110 -19.28 9.06 -10.45
CA LEU A 110 -19.87 9.73 -11.59
C LEU A 110 -20.99 10.75 -11.24
N PRO A 111 -21.84 10.57 -10.20
CA PRO A 111 -22.77 11.58 -9.73
C PRO A 111 -22.13 12.91 -9.34
N MET A 112 -20.86 12.91 -8.95
CA MET A 112 -20.11 14.12 -8.57
C MET A 112 -19.68 14.97 -9.77
N SER A 113 -19.81 14.45 -10.99
CA SER A 113 -19.45 15.16 -12.22
C SER A 113 -20.68 15.68 -12.93
N LEU A 114 -20.52 16.77 -13.70
CA LEU A 114 -21.51 17.30 -14.63
C LEU A 114 -21.45 16.51 -15.95
N PRO A 115 -22.56 16.40 -16.70
CA PRO A 115 -22.59 15.68 -17.98
C PRO A 115 -21.89 16.42 -19.12
N PHE A 116 -21.49 17.67 -18.91
CA PHE A 116 -20.92 18.53 -19.96
C PHE A 116 -19.42 18.33 -20.02
N MET A 117 -18.88 18.34 -21.23
CA MET A 117 -17.43 18.30 -21.46
C MET A 117 -16.77 19.54 -20.89
N SER A 118 -15.72 19.37 -20.11
CA SER A 118 -14.94 20.46 -19.57
C SER A 118 -13.92 20.98 -20.58
N SER A 119 -13.67 22.28 -20.53
CA SER A 119 -12.52 22.90 -21.24
C SER A 119 -11.22 22.74 -20.48
N LYS A 120 -11.24 22.30 -19.20
CA LYS A 120 -10.04 22.02 -18.41
C LYS A 120 -9.30 20.85 -19.04
N GLN A 121 -7.98 21.01 -19.18
CA GLN A 121 -7.11 19.93 -19.64
C GLN A 121 -6.51 19.22 -18.44
N ASP A 122 -6.51 17.91 -18.49
CA ASP A 122 -5.90 17.04 -17.46
C ASP A 122 -4.37 16.94 -17.56
N GLY A 123 -3.75 17.67 -18.48
CA GLY A 123 -2.32 17.61 -18.78
C GLY A 123 -1.93 16.50 -19.78
N TYR A 124 -2.90 15.72 -20.26
CA TYR A 124 -2.69 14.61 -21.20
C TYR A 124 -3.47 14.78 -22.51
N GLY A 125 -4.21 15.87 -22.66
CA GLY A 125 -5.01 16.13 -23.86
C GLY A 125 -6.29 15.31 -23.96
N SER A 126 -6.70 14.63 -22.88
CA SER A 126 -7.96 13.91 -22.80
C SER A 126 -9.10 14.82 -22.36
N GLY A 127 -10.33 14.41 -22.65
CA GLY A 127 -11.54 15.13 -22.19
C GLY A 127 -11.81 14.85 -20.70
N SER A 128 -12.40 15.81 -20.05
CA SER A 128 -12.87 15.69 -18.66
C SER A 128 -14.28 16.26 -18.50
N HIS A 129 -14.85 16.11 -17.32
CA HIS A 129 -16.11 16.68 -16.90
C HIS A 129 -15.86 17.60 -15.70
N ASP A 130 -16.51 18.74 -15.64
CA ASP A 130 -16.43 19.60 -14.47
C ASP A 130 -17.08 18.94 -13.24
N SER A 131 -16.58 19.26 -12.07
CA SER A 131 -17.21 18.82 -10.83
C SER A 131 -18.57 19.48 -10.62
N ARG A 132 -19.52 18.72 -10.08
CA ARG A 132 -20.83 19.23 -9.64
C ARG A 132 -20.73 19.98 -8.32
N TYR A 133 -19.76 19.63 -7.50
CA TYR A 133 -19.53 20.17 -6.16
C TYR A 133 -18.24 20.98 -6.13
N ASP A 134 -18.15 21.88 -5.18
CA ASP A 134 -16.89 22.55 -4.90
C ASP A 134 -15.90 21.54 -4.30
N MET A 135 -14.90 21.19 -5.08
CA MET A 135 -13.82 20.28 -4.69
C MET A 135 -12.48 21.00 -4.62
N ASP A 136 -12.47 22.31 -4.81
CA ASP A 136 -11.26 23.11 -4.78
C ASP A 136 -10.65 23.14 -3.37
N GLY A 137 -9.33 23.09 -3.31
CA GLY A 137 -8.60 23.10 -2.05
C GLY A 137 -8.57 21.78 -1.28
N LYS A 138 -9.31 20.74 -1.71
CA LYS A 138 -9.21 19.42 -1.09
C LYS A 138 -7.84 18.78 -1.36
N LYS A 139 -7.26 18.26 -0.30
CA LYS A 139 -5.94 17.60 -0.36
C LYS A 139 -6.10 16.09 -0.50
N HIS A 140 -5.22 15.46 -1.27
CA HIS A 140 -5.24 14.02 -1.49
C HIS A 140 -3.87 13.41 -1.21
N VAL A 141 -3.84 12.28 -0.48
CA VAL A 141 -2.63 11.48 -0.26
C VAL A 141 -2.93 10.03 -0.61
N LEU A 142 -2.11 9.45 -1.47
CA LEU A 142 -2.18 8.04 -1.87
C LEU A 142 -1.14 7.26 -1.09
N ILE A 143 -1.59 6.30 -0.29
CA ILE A 143 -0.72 5.46 0.54
C ILE A 143 -0.92 4.01 0.14
N SER A 144 0.12 3.39 -0.40
CA SER A 144 -0.01 2.03 -0.94
C SER A 144 1.21 1.16 -0.62
N THR A 145 0.98 -0.14 -0.57
CA THR A 145 2.02 -1.16 -0.47
C THR A 145 1.90 -2.16 -1.59
N CYS A 146 3.03 -2.67 -2.09
CA CYS A 146 3.05 -3.76 -3.05
C CYS A 146 3.96 -4.92 -2.58
N GLY A 147 3.76 -6.10 -3.16
CA GLY A 147 4.55 -7.29 -2.90
C GLY A 147 5.85 -7.37 -3.70
N PHE A 148 6.19 -6.39 -4.52
CA PHE A 148 7.45 -6.33 -5.26
C PHE A 148 8.58 -5.79 -4.38
N TYR A 149 9.84 -6.01 -4.79
CA TYR A 149 10.99 -5.53 -4.04
C TYR A 149 11.08 -4.00 -3.98
N SER A 150 10.56 -3.28 -4.98
CA SER A 150 10.47 -1.82 -5.04
C SER A 150 9.08 -1.38 -5.48
N ALA A 151 8.70 -0.17 -5.10
CA ALA A 151 7.52 0.51 -5.63
C ALA A 151 7.77 1.08 -7.05
N ASP A 152 9.02 1.37 -7.39
CA ASP A 152 9.40 2.07 -8.62
C ASP A 152 8.92 1.33 -9.87
N GLY A 153 8.29 2.07 -10.79
CA GLY A 153 7.75 1.56 -12.04
C GLY A 153 6.52 0.67 -11.92
N ASN A 154 6.09 0.32 -10.70
CA ASN A 154 4.95 -0.56 -10.49
C ASN A 154 3.60 0.19 -10.37
N TYR A 155 3.66 1.50 -10.17
CA TYR A 155 2.47 2.34 -9.91
C TYR A 155 2.06 3.24 -11.08
N ASP A 156 2.68 3.14 -12.24
CA ASP A 156 2.43 4.04 -13.39
C ASP A 156 0.96 4.08 -13.79
N SER A 157 0.27 2.93 -13.81
CA SER A 157 -1.16 2.89 -14.13
C SER A 157 -2.05 3.51 -13.04
N VAL A 158 -1.64 3.40 -11.77
CA VAL A 158 -2.32 4.06 -10.64
C VAL A 158 -2.15 5.57 -10.75
N LEU A 159 -0.93 6.04 -10.93
CA LEU A 159 -0.61 7.46 -11.08
C LEU A 159 -1.39 8.05 -12.26
N ARG A 160 -1.39 7.36 -13.41
CA ARG A 160 -2.13 7.82 -14.59
C ARG A 160 -3.63 7.93 -14.34
N MET A 161 -4.23 6.95 -13.66
CA MET A 161 -5.64 6.98 -13.30
C MET A 161 -5.95 8.17 -12.37
N PHE A 162 -5.14 8.38 -11.34
CA PHE A 162 -5.35 9.48 -10.39
C PHE A 162 -5.05 10.85 -11.01
N ASP A 163 -4.10 10.94 -11.95
CA ASP A 163 -3.87 12.16 -12.73
C ASP A 163 -5.11 12.60 -13.51
N HIS A 164 -5.82 11.64 -14.15
CA HIS A 164 -7.10 11.94 -14.83
C HIS A 164 -8.21 12.31 -13.84
N PHE A 165 -8.19 11.71 -12.66
CA PHE A 165 -9.25 11.84 -11.67
C PHE A 165 -9.10 13.11 -10.81
N LEU A 166 -7.88 13.41 -10.35
CA LEU A 166 -7.57 14.52 -9.44
C LEU A 166 -6.83 15.68 -10.11
N GLY A 167 -6.29 15.44 -11.29
CA GLY A 167 -5.34 16.33 -11.96
C GLY A 167 -3.89 16.01 -11.60
N LYS A 168 -3.01 16.14 -12.57
CA LYS A 168 -1.59 15.83 -12.43
C LYS A 168 -0.93 16.71 -11.36
N GLY A 169 -0.29 16.09 -10.38
CA GLY A 169 0.43 16.78 -9.31
C GLY A 169 -0.47 17.32 -8.18
N ASN A 170 -1.77 17.04 -8.19
CA ASN A 170 -2.72 17.50 -7.16
C ASN A 170 -2.85 16.50 -5.99
N TYR A 171 -1.88 15.61 -5.82
CA TYR A 171 -1.87 14.65 -4.73
C TYR A 171 -0.43 14.30 -4.33
N THR A 172 -0.26 13.80 -3.12
CA THR A 172 1.01 13.28 -2.59
C THR A 172 0.97 11.77 -2.56
N THR A 173 2.11 11.10 -2.75
CA THR A 173 2.20 9.64 -2.75
C THR A 173 3.15 9.13 -1.68
N ILE A 174 2.80 8.01 -1.05
CA ILE A 174 3.67 7.20 -0.21
C ILE A 174 3.49 5.75 -0.67
N PHE A 175 4.40 5.26 -1.50
CA PHE A 175 4.35 3.92 -2.05
C PHE A 175 5.50 3.09 -1.53
N CYS A 176 5.19 1.96 -0.90
CA CYS A 176 6.15 1.09 -0.26
C CYS A 176 6.18 -0.28 -0.95
N GLY A 177 7.35 -0.68 -1.43
CA GLY A 177 7.64 -2.05 -1.83
C GLY A 177 7.72 -2.98 -0.62
N GLN A 178 7.88 -4.28 -0.84
CA GLN A 178 8.08 -5.28 0.21
C GLN A 178 6.97 -5.29 1.27
N GLY A 179 5.76 -4.90 0.88
CA GLY A 179 4.64 -4.62 1.79
C GLY A 179 4.20 -5.80 2.66
N GLU A 180 4.49 -7.05 2.28
CA GLU A 180 4.14 -8.22 3.09
C GLU A 180 5.00 -8.35 4.36
N LEU A 181 6.18 -7.71 4.42
CA LEU A 181 7.06 -7.72 5.59
C LEU A 181 6.43 -7.07 6.82
N PHE A 182 5.48 -6.14 6.65
CA PHE A 182 4.77 -5.51 7.77
C PHE A 182 3.91 -6.50 8.59
N ARG A 183 3.80 -7.76 8.18
CA ARG A 183 3.10 -8.81 8.94
C ARG A 183 4.04 -9.74 9.68
N VAL A 184 5.33 -9.66 9.41
CA VAL A 184 6.36 -10.53 9.98
C VAL A 184 6.91 -9.89 11.25
N LYS A 185 6.55 -10.44 12.42
CA LYS A 185 6.91 -9.87 13.73
C LYS A 185 8.42 -9.79 13.95
N GLU A 186 9.16 -10.78 13.45
CA GLU A 186 10.61 -10.90 13.56
C GLU A 186 11.34 -9.77 12.83
N LEU A 187 10.66 -9.10 11.88
CA LEU A 187 11.19 -8.00 11.09
C LEU A 187 10.65 -6.63 11.54
N SER A 188 9.95 -6.58 12.69
CA SER A 188 9.28 -5.37 13.18
C SER A 188 10.24 -4.20 13.34
N ALA A 189 11.46 -4.41 13.81
CA ALA A 189 12.44 -3.34 14.00
C ALA A 189 12.62 -2.51 12.70
N ARG A 190 12.73 -3.15 11.55
CA ARG A 190 12.92 -2.49 10.26
C ARG A 190 11.64 -1.86 9.73
N THR A 191 10.51 -2.56 9.88
CA THR A 191 9.20 -2.01 9.47
C THR A 191 8.74 -0.87 10.35
N ASP A 192 9.06 -0.88 11.65
CA ASP A 192 8.73 0.21 12.58
C ASP A 192 9.57 1.47 12.30
N GLU A 193 10.84 1.29 11.89
CA GLU A 193 11.67 2.40 11.42
C GLU A 193 11.05 3.09 10.19
N TYR A 194 10.55 2.30 9.22
CA TYR A 194 9.86 2.82 8.06
C TYR A 194 8.56 3.54 8.46
N LEU A 195 7.74 2.96 9.34
CA LEU A 195 6.53 3.60 9.86
C LEU A 195 6.83 4.91 10.58
N SER A 196 7.97 5.00 11.28
CA SER A 196 8.42 6.26 11.90
C SER A 196 8.74 7.33 10.85
N THR A 197 9.30 6.94 9.70
CA THR A 197 9.52 7.87 8.57
C THR A 197 8.18 8.30 7.96
N VAL A 198 7.21 7.40 7.81
CA VAL A 198 5.85 7.75 7.35
C VAL A 198 5.17 8.72 8.33
N LYS A 199 5.38 8.54 9.63
CA LYS A 199 4.90 9.47 10.66
C LYS A 199 5.55 10.85 10.51
N CYS A 200 6.87 10.91 10.26
CA CYS A 200 7.57 12.16 9.97
C CYS A 200 6.97 12.85 8.73
N ALA A 201 6.75 12.09 7.65
CA ALA A 201 6.09 12.60 6.44
C ALA A 201 4.70 13.21 6.72
N GLY A 202 3.92 12.59 7.59
CA GLY A 202 2.62 13.13 8.02
C GLY A 202 2.76 14.47 8.73
N SER A 203 3.74 14.60 9.63
CA SER A 203 4.01 15.84 10.35
C SER A 203 4.48 16.96 9.42
N GLU A 204 5.41 16.68 8.50
CA GLU A 204 5.85 17.64 7.50
C GLU A 204 4.69 18.11 6.61
N TYR A 205 3.87 17.15 6.17
CA TYR A 205 2.70 17.45 5.32
C TYR A 205 1.66 18.33 6.04
N ALA A 206 1.45 18.15 7.34
CA ALA A 206 0.58 19.01 8.13
C ALA A 206 1.05 20.45 8.16
N MET A 207 2.38 20.65 8.34
CA MET A 207 3.00 21.98 8.46
C MET A 207 3.13 22.71 7.13
N THR A 208 3.41 22.00 6.04
CA THR A 208 3.84 22.62 4.77
C THR A 208 2.97 22.24 3.56
N GLY A 209 2.12 21.23 3.68
CA GLY A 209 1.36 20.64 2.56
C GLY A 209 2.19 19.75 1.64
N THR A 210 3.47 19.49 2.00
CA THR A 210 4.40 18.68 1.20
C THR A 210 5.26 17.79 2.10
N ILE A 211 5.88 16.77 1.51
CA ILE A 211 6.92 15.96 2.17
C ILE A 211 8.29 16.51 1.75
N SER A 212 9.23 16.63 2.67
CA SER A 212 10.58 17.10 2.35
C SER A 212 11.33 16.08 1.47
N GLU A 213 12.22 16.55 0.61
CA GLU A 213 13.08 15.71 -0.24
C GLU A 213 13.87 14.67 0.57
N LYS A 214 14.31 15.05 1.77
CA LYS A 214 15.02 14.13 2.68
C LYS A 214 14.12 12.97 3.11
N THR A 215 12.91 13.26 3.58
CA THR A 215 11.95 12.24 4.02
C THR A 215 11.50 11.39 2.85
N ASP A 216 11.23 12.00 1.70
CA ASP A 216 10.85 11.30 0.47
C ASP A 216 11.95 10.32 0.01
N THR A 217 13.22 10.73 0.03
CA THR A 217 14.35 9.85 -0.26
C THR A 217 14.40 8.63 0.65
N ILE A 218 14.14 8.80 1.96
CA ILE A 218 14.12 7.68 2.90
C ILE A 218 12.93 6.74 2.62
N LEU A 219 11.76 7.29 2.28
CA LEU A 219 10.58 6.50 1.92
C LEU A 219 10.78 5.63 0.66
N HIS A 220 11.70 5.99 -0.23
CA HIS A 220 12.07 5.20 -1.41
C HIS A 220 13.18 4.18 -1.13
N THR A 221 13.76 4.17 0.08
CA THR A 221 14.78 3.18 0.46
C THR A 221 14.16 1.81 0.66
N LEU A 222 14.80 0.78 0.12
CA LEU A 222 14.35 -0.61 0.31
C LEU A 222 14.41 -1.02 1.79
N LEU A 223 13.41 -1.75 2.27
CA LEU A 223 13.42 -2.34 3.61
C LEU A 223 14.56 -3.36 3.74
N TYR A 224 14.73 -4.22 2.73
CA TYR A 224 15.83 -5.18 2.61
C TYR A 224 16.40 -5.13 1.19
N PRO A 225 17.69 -5.47 1.00
CA PRO A 225 18.28 -5.62 -0.32
C PRO A 225 17.44 -6.55 -1.21
N ARG A 226 17.40 -6.29 -2.51
CA ARG A 226 16.56 -7.00 -3.46
C ARG A 226 16.75 -8.52 -3.39
N ASP A 227 17.98 -8.98 -3.42
CA ASP A 227 18.32 -10.40 -3.41
C ASP A 227 17.91 -11.12 -2.11
N VAL A 228 17.96 -10.41 -0.98
CA VAL A 228 17.47 -10.90 0.32
C VAL A 228 15.96 -11.01 0.32
N PHE A 229 15.28 -9.92 -0.09
CA PHE A 229 13.81 -9.90 -0.13
C PHE A 229 13.24 -10.96 -1.08
N GLU A 230 13.79 -11.11 -2.29
CA GLU A 230 13.30 -12.10 -3.25
C GLU A 230 13.44 -13.54 -2.71
N LYS A 231 14.56 -13.86 -2.02
CA LYS A 231 14.73 -15.16 -1.37
C LYS A 231 13.73 -15.39 -0.23
N MET A 232 13.51 -14.37 0.63
CA MET A 232 12.50 -14.46 1.69
C MET A 232 11.09 -14.63 1.13
N ALA A 233 10.74 -13.87 0.09
CA ALA A 233 9.44 -13.94 -0.55
C ALA A 233 9.21 -15.32 -1.19
N ASP A 234 10.17 -15.83 -1.95
CA ASP A 234 10.10 -17.15 -2.56
C ASP A 234 9.95 -18.27 -1.51
N ALA A 235 10.78 -18.21 -0.46
CA ALA A 235 10.70 -19.19 0.63
C ALA A 235 9.36 -19.13 1.38
N SER A 236 8.72 -17.97 1.46
CA SER A 236 7.45 -17.79 2.18
C SER A 236 6.27 -18.56 1.56
N TRP A 237 6.35 -18.89 0.29
CA TRP A 237 5.32 -19.67 -0.39
C TRP A 237 5.33 -21.13 -0.01
N GLY A 238 6.47 -21.67 0.43
CA GLY A 238 6.63 -23.08 0.78
C GLY A 238 6.39 -24.01 -0.40
N ILE A 239 6.78 -23.59 -1.59
CA ILE A 239 6.64 -24.36 -2.84
C ILE A 239 8.03 -24.58 -3.44
N SER A 240 8.33 -25.83 -3.75
CA SER A 240 9.56 -26.19 -4.46
C SER A 240 9.61 -25.59 -5.86
N LYS A 241 10.69 -24.88 -6.19
CA LYS A 241 10.90 -24.32 -7.52
C LYS A 241 11.10 -25.40 -8.60
N THR A 242 11.52 -26.59 -8.19
CA THR A 242 11.83 -27.69 -9.12
C THR A 242 10.63 -28.61 -9.36
N THR A 243 9.84 -28.92 -8.34
CA THR A 243 8.71 -29.86 -8.45
C THR A 243 7.35 -29.16 -8.52
N GLY A 244 7.24 -27.90 -8.07
CA GLY A 244 5.98 -27.18 -7.92
C GLY A 244 5.12 -27.68 -6.77
N GLU A 245 5.61 -28.62 -5.97
CA GLU A 245 4.91 -29.20 -4.83
C GLU A 245 5.15 -28.40 -3.54
N LYS A 246 4.21 -28.53 -2.59
CA LYS A 246 4.37 -27.94 -1.25
C LYS A 246 5.54 -28.60 -0.53
N GLU A 247 6.46 -27.79 -0.01
CA GLU A 247 7.57 -28.24 0.82
C GLU A 247 7.13 -28.43 2.28
N PRO A 248 7.79 -29.30 3.05
CA PRO A 248 7.58 -29.42 4.49
C PRO A 248 7.79 -28.09 5.22
N ASP A 249 6.97 -27.80 6.23
CA ASP A 249 6.99 -26.51 6.93
C ASP A 249 8.33 -26.23 7.65
N ASP A 250 9.01 -27.27 8.12
CA ASP A 250 10.33 -27.20 8.73
C ASP A 250 11.44 -26.87 7.71
N LEU A 251 11.37 -27.38 6.48
CA LEU A 251 12.26 -26.98 5.38
C LEU A 251 12.00 -25.52 4.97
N VAL A 252 10.73 -25.11 4.87
CA VAL A 252 10.34 -23.73 4.58
C VAL A 252 10.92 -22.79 5.63
N PHE A 253 10.74 -23.12 6.91
CA PHE A 253 11.32 -22.36 8.03
C PHE A 253 12.85 -22.25 7.93
N THR A 254 13.53 -23.37 7.65
CA THR A 254 14.99 -23.40 7.49
C THR A 254 15.46 -22.50 6.35
N ARG A 255 14.76 -22.50 5.20
CA ARG A 255 15.07 -21.63 4.06
C ARG A 255 14.83 -20.15 4.38
N GLN A 256 13.77 -19.82 5.11
CA GLN A 256 13.52 -18.47 5.58
C GLN A 256 14.64 -17.98 6.51
N MET A 257 15.08 -18.79 7.46
CA MET A 257 16.23 -18.47 8.30
C MET A 257 17.50 -18.24 7.48
N ALA A 258 17.81 -19.15 6.55
CA ALA A 258 18.98 -19.03 5.69
C ALA A 258 18.96 -17.75 4.85
N SER A 259 17.78 -17.30 4.39
CA SER A 259 17.64 -16.10 3.56
C SER A 259 17.98 -14.80 4.30
N LEU A 260 17.96 -14.80 5.63
CA LEU A 260 18.33 -13.64 6.47
C LEU A 260 19.85 -13.45 6.61
N TYR A 261 20.67 -14.39 6.12
CA TYR A 261 22.11 -14.25 6.19
C TYR A 261 22.60 -13.06 5.36
N ASN A 262 23.31 -12.14 6.04
CA ASN A 262 23.95 -11.00 5.38
C ASN A 262 25.36 -11.40 4.91
N LYS A 263 25.57 -11.57 3.60
CA LYS A 263 26.86 -11.90 3.00
C LYS A 263 27.94 -10.83 3.22
N ASP A 264 27.55 -9.57 3.49
CA ASP A 264 28.51 -8.49 3.75
C ASP A 264 29.16 -8.63 5.15
N SER A 265 28.58 -9.46 6.02
CA SER A 265 29.17 -9.82 7.32
C SER A 265 30.14 -11.01 7.25
N TYR A 266 30.45 -11.52 6.05
CA TYR A 266 31.36 -12.64 5.88
C TYR A 266 32.80 -12.28 6.27
N ASP A 267 33.36 -13.00 7.23
CA ASP A 267 34.68 -12.74 7.82
C ASP A 267 35.82 -13.60 7.22
N GLY A 268 35.59 -14.21 6.06
CA GLY A 268 36.57 -15.06 5.38
C GLY A 268 36.47 -16.54 5.75
N LYS A 269 35.53 -16.95 6.60
CA LYS A 269 35.33 -18.34 7.01
C LYS A 269 33.95 -18.84 6.65
N GLU A 270 33.87 -19.94 5.94
CA GLU A 270 32.61 -20.65 5.72
C GLU A 270 32.15 -21.27 7.05
N ARG A 271 30.85 -21.29 7.27
CA ARG A 271 30.21 -21.89 8.44
C ARG A 271 29.05 -22.76 8.00
N VAL A 272 28.86 -23.86 8.75
CA VAL A 272 27.70 -24.72 8.59
C VAL A 272 26.92 -24.68 9.91
N LEU A 273 25.64 -24.34 9.81
CA LEU A 273 24.69 -24.45 10.91
C LEU A 273 23.85 -25.69 10.67
N GLU A 274 23.74 -26.54 11.68
CA GLU A 274 22.87 -27.70 11.63
C GLU A 274 21.63 -27.47 12.50
N ILE A 275 20.45 -27.68 11.93
CA ILE A 275 19.15 -27.49 12.59
C ILE A 275 18.47 -28.84 12.71
N HIS A 276 18.16 -29.24 13.93
CA HIS A 276 17.46 -30.49 14.24
C HIS A 276 16.01 -30.21 14.67
N PHE A 277 15.05 -30.69 13.91
CA PHE A 277 13.64 -30.75 14.27
C PHE A 277 13.37 -32.09 14.94
N THR A 278 13.49 -32.13 16.26
CA THR A 278 13.51 -33.39 17.05
C THR A 278 12.16 -34.12 17.03
N ASP A 279 11.06 -33.40 16.94
CA ASP A 279 9.68 -33.91 16.84
C ASP A 279 9.38 -34.52 15.46
N LEU A 280 9.95 -33.94 14.39
CA LEU A 280 9.82 -34.43 13.02
C LEU A 280 10.92 -35.39 12.59
N ARG A 281 12.00 -35.50 13.39
CA ARG A 281 13.23 -36.25 13.07
C ARG A 281 13.89 -35.84 11.77
N HIS A 282 13.78 -34.54 11.42
CA HIS A 282 14.43 -33.95 10.26
C HIS A 282 15.65 -33.14 10.70
N THR A 283 16.70 -33.16 9.89
CA THR A 283 17.90 -32.37 10.07
C THR A 283 18.26 -31.68 8.78
N TYR A 284 18.51 -30.37 8.88
CA TYR A 284 18.94 -29.54 7.77
C TYR A 284 20.26 -28.86 8.08
N GLN A 285 21.06 -28.64 7.04
CA GLN A 285 22.30 -27.88 7.14
C GLN A 285 22.20 -26.59 6.35
N ILE A 286 22.66 -25.49 6.93
CA ILE A 286 22.75 -24.17 6.25
C ILE A 286 24.23 -23.85 6.12
N GLN A 287 24.75 -23.86 4.91
CA GLN A 287 26.09 -23.35 4.60
C GLN A 287 26.04 -21.83 4.45
N LEU A 288 26.90 -21.13 5.18
CA LEU A 288 27.11 -19.69 5.11
C LEU A 288 28.46 -19.42 4.47
N SER A 289 28.44 -18.69 3.35
CA SER A 289 29.63 -18.44 2.54
C SER A 289 29.70 -16.97 2.04
N LYS A 290 30.80 -16.62 1.37
CA LYS A 290 30.95 -15.31 0.71
C LYS A 290 29.84 -15.03 -0.32
N THR A 291 29.30 -16.06 -0.95
CA THR A 291 28.27 -15.94 -2.01
C THR A 291 26.86 -15.91 -1.47
N GLY A 292 26.66 -16.20 -0.19
CA GLY A 292 25.34 -16.23 0.47
C GLY A 292 25.15 -17.48 1.32
N SER A 293 23.89 -17.89 1.46
CA SER A 293 23.49 -19.09 2.21
C SER A 293 22.85 -20.13 1.28
N GLU A 294 23.07 -21.41 1.60
CA GLU A 294 22.48 -22.55 0.90
C GLU A 294 21.99 -23.59 1.91
N VAL A 295 20.82 -24.20 1.65
CA VAL A 295 20.19 -25.19 2.53
C VAL A 295 20.32 -26.58 1.92
N PHE A 296 20.81 -27.53 2.71
CA PHE A 296 20.97 -28.94 2.36
C PHE A 296 20.03 -29.80 3.20
N THR A 297 19.33 -30.74 2.54
CA THR A 297 18.31 -31.58 3.17
C THR A 297 18.82 -32.96 3.63
N ASP A 298 20.00 -33.38 3.15
CA ASP A 298 20.46 -34.75 3.29
C ASP A 298 21.77 -34.89 4.09
N GLY A 299 22.18 -33.88 4.86
CA GLY A 299 23.40 -33.92 5.66
C GLY A 299 24.68 -34.14 4.83
N ARG A 300 24.79 -33.52 3.68
CA ARG A 300 25.89 -33.73 2.70
C ARG A 300 27.09 -32.82 2.87
N LEU A 301 27.21 -32.10 3.98
CA LEU A 301 28.37 -31.27 4.27
C LEU A 301 29.25 -31.91 5.33
#